data_3d04da853dcf8cf32cc5515b46f7b871
#
_entry.id   3d04da853dcf8cf32cc5515b46f7b871
#
_cell.length_a   1.000
_cell.length_b   1.000
_cell.length_c   1.000
_cell.angle_alpha   90.00
_cell.angle_beta   90.00
_cell.angle_gamma   90.00
#
_symmetry.space_group_name_H-M   'P 1'
#
loop_
_entity.id
_entity.type
_entity.pdbx_description
1 polymer ?
#
loop_
_entity_poly.entity_id
_entity_poly.type
_entity_poly.pdbx_seq_one_letter_code
_entity_poly.pdbx_strand_id
1 'polypeptide(L)'
;MKEMNDAELLAEFAHSESEKAFTTLVNRHIRLVHSVALRHTSNPHQAEEITQAVFIIFARKARSLGRKTILSGWLYQAARLTAANFQRAELRRVRREQEAFMESSREVTQADTAWSELAPLLDDAMARLGRTDRDAVVLRYFENKSLQEVGTALGVGERTAQKRVSRALEKLRRIFTKRGVVSTPAMIAGVISANSVQAAPTVLATTISATALKGSAVAGSTLTLVKGTLHAMTWMKIKIVAAMAASMLVGAAGAHIAIAHHHHRWHAGHSQVPAFEDKIQAEREGGFANVAVDPKGQK
;
A
#
# COMPACT_ATOMS: atom_id res chain seq x y z
N MET A 1 12.39 30.36 -15.44
CA MET A 1 13.08 29.07 -15.19
C MET A 1 12.01 28.04 -14.83
N LYS A 2 11.96 26.92 -15.54
CA LYS A 2 11.00 25.82 -15.21
C LYS A 2 11.40 25.21 -13.87
N GLU A 3 10.49 25.20 -12.92
CA GLU A 3 10.73 24.59 -11.61
C GLU A 3 10.80 23.08 -11.77
N MET A 4 11.90 22.47 -11.31
CA MET A 4 12.10 21.02 -11.38
C MET A 4 11.04 20.29 -10.56
N ASN A 5 10.49 19.24 -11.11
CA ASN A 5 9.55 18.39 -10.41
C ASN A 5 10.27 17.41 -9.44
N ASP A 6 9.51 16.76 -8.56
CA ASP A 6 10.08 15.85 -7.54
C ASP A 6 10.86 14.68 -8.13
N ALA A 7 10.43 14.16 -9.29
CA ALA A 7 11.12 13.05 -9.95
C ALA A 7 12.47 13.48 -10.53
N GLU A 8 12.56 14.70 -11.06
CA GLU A 8 13.80 15.30 -11.55
C GLU A 8 14.77 15.58 -10.39
N LEU A 9 14.29 16.22 -9.31
CA LEU A 9 15.09 16.48 -8.11
C LEU A 9 15.56 15.20 -7.44
N LEU A 10 14.69 14.17 -7.35
CA LEU A 10 15.05 12.87 -6.81
C LEU A 10 16.14 12.19 -7.65
N ALA A 11 16.02 12.27 -8.98
CA ALA A 11 17.03 11.71 -9.90
C ALA A 11 18.36 12.43 -9.77
N GLU A 12 18.35 13.78 -9.69
CA GLU A 12 19.55 14.59 -9.46
C GLU A 12 20.21 14.22 -8.14
N PHE A 13 19.46 14.18 -7.03
CA PHE A 13 20.00 13.81 -5.74
C PHE A 13 20.54 12.38 -5.72
N ALA A 14 19.81 11.41 -6.28
CA ALA A 14 20.22 10.02 -6.32
C ALA A 14 21.50 9.77 -7.13
N HIS A 15 21.76 10.60 -8.17
CA HIS A 15 22.92 10.47 -9.05
C HIS A 15 24.16 11.22 -8.52
N SER A 16 23.99 12.47 -8.11
CA SER A 16 25.09 13.40 -7.79
C SER A 16 25.18 13.82 -6.33
N GLU A 17 24.28 13.32 -5.47
CA GLU A 17 24.17 13.74 -4.06
C GLU A 17 23.98 15.27 -3.89
N SER A 18 23.37 15.92 -4.89
CA SER A 18 23.15 17.36 -4.92
C SER A 18 22.46 17.85 -3.64
N GLU A 19 23.20 18.62 -2.81
CA GLU A 19 22.68 19.26 -1.60
C GLU A 19 21.49 20.17 -1.92
N LYS A 20 21.55 20.88 -3.05
CA LYS A 20 20.48 21.78 -3.51
C LYS A 20 19.20 21.01 -3.83
N ALA A 21 19.30 19.88 -4.57
CA ALA A 21 18.16 19.04 -4.88
C ALA A 21 17.55 18.45 -3.62
N PHE A 22 18.37 17.96 -2.70
CA PHE A 22 17.91 17.41 -1.40
C PHE A 22 17.20 18.48 -0.57
N THR A 23 17.81 19.65 -0.38
CA THR A 23 17.22 20.75 0.41
C THR A 23 15.90 21.21 -0.20
N THR A 24 15.79 21.27 -1.53
CA THR A 24 14.54 21.60 -2.22
C THR A 24 13.45 20.56 -1.90
N LEU A 25 13.78 19.27 -1.95
CA LEU A 25 12.84 18.19 -1.61
C LEU A 25 12.43 18.24 -0.12
N VAL A 26 13.38 18.50 0.78
CA VAL A 26 13.09 18.68 2.21
C VAL A 26 12.08 19.82 2.40
N ASN A 27 12.36 21.00 1.83
CA ASN A 27 11.48 22.17 1.97
C ASN A 27 10.07 21.92 1.43
N ARG A 28 9.93 21.20 0.32
CA ARG A 28 8.61 20.85 -0.24
C ARG A 28 7.80 19.93 0.64
N HIS A 29 8.44 18.97 1.27
CA HIS A 29 7.73 17.87 1.92
C HIS A 29 7.80 17.88 3.45
N ILE A 30 8.57 18.80 4.06
CA ILE A 30 8.76 18.81 5.51
C ILE A 30 7.44 18.96 6.27
N ARG A 31 6.53 19.81 5.77
CA ARG A 31 5.23 20.02 6.40
C ARG A 31 4.37 18.75 6.41
N LEU A 32 4.38 18.00 5.30
CA LEU A 32 3.72 16.71 5.21
C LEU A 32 4.26 15.73 6.26
N VAL A 33 5.57 15.55 6.30
CA VAL A 33 6.23 14.59 7.19
C VAL A 33 6.03 14.96 8.65
N HIS A 34 6.24 16.23 9.00
CA HIS A 34 6.07 16.77 10.35
C HIS A 34 4.62 16.60 10.83
N SER A 35 3.62 16.89 9.98
CA SER A 35 2.21 16.74 10.34
C SER A 35 1.82 15.29 10.63
N VAL A 36 2.35 14.33 9.88
CA VAL A 36 2.16 12.90 10.18
C VAL A 36 2.79 12.54 11.52
N ALA A 37 4.01 12.98 11.77
CA ALA A 37 4.72 12.73 13.02
C ALA A 37 3.97 13.32 14.22
N LEU A 38 3.51 14.56 14.10
CA LEU A 38 2.80 15.27 15.16
C LEU A 38 1.45 14.62 15.51
N ARG A 39 0.70 14.13 14.52
CA ARG A 39 -0.54 13.36 14.78
C ARG A 39 -0.30 12.10 15.59
N HIS A 40 0.85 11.45 15.40
CA HIS A 40 1.18 10.24 16.13
C HIS A 40 1.69 10.48 17.54
N THR A 41 2.42 11.58 17.78
CA THR A 41 3.09 11.81 19.07
C THR A 41 2.39 12.83 19.95
N SER A 42 1.62 13.74 19.36
CA SER A 42 1.04 14.92 20.04
C SER A 42 2.10 15.78 20.78
N ASN A 43 3.38 15.56 20.47
CA ASN A 43 4.52 16.24 21.09
C ASN A 43 5.43 16.82 19.99
N PRO A 44 5.61 18.15 19.92
CA PRO A 44 6.40 18.81 18.87
C PRO A 44 7.84 18.33 18.80
N HIS A 45 8.54 18.14 19.91
CA HIS A 45 9.93 17.69 19.91
C HIS A 45 10.08 16.26 19.37
N GLN A 46 9.17 15.37 19.75
CA GLN A 46 9.15 14.00 19.19
C GLN A 46 8.81 14.02 17.71
N ALA A 47 7.92 14.90 17.28
CA ALA A 47 7.58 15.08 15.87
C ALA A 47 8.79 15.58 15.04
N GLU A 48 9.58 16.49 15.59
CA GLU A 48 10.82 16.96 14.97
C GLU A 48 11.86 15.82 14.82
N GLU A 49 12.05 15.03 15.88
CA GLU A 49 12.97 13.87 15.87
C GLU A 49 12.55 12.83 14.80
N ILE A 50 11.26 12.51 14.76
CA ILE A 50 10.72 11.59 13.74
C ILE A 50 10.90 12.17 12.34
N THR A 51 10.64 13.47 12.15
CA THR A 51 10.80 14.16 10.87
C THR A 51 12.25 14.08 10.39
N GLN A 52 13.19 14.37 11.26
CA GLN A 52 14.62 14.25 10.98
C GLN A 52 14.99 12.81 10.58
N ALA A 53 14.55 11.82 11.35
CA ALA A 53 14.79 10.42 11.04
C ALA A 53 14.25 10.02 9.67
N VAL A 54 13.06 10.49 9.29
CA VAL A 54 12.45 10.21 7.97
C VAL A 54 13.31 10.74 6.83
N PHE A 55 13.81 11.96 6.92
CA PHE A 55 14.66 12.53 5.85
C PHE A 55 16.05 11.89 5.80
N ILE A 56 16.59 11.44 6.92
CA ILE A 56 17.81 10.62 6.94
C ILE A 56 17.57 9.28 6.24
N ILE A 57 16.41 8.63 6.50
CA ILE A 57 15.99 7.40 5.81
C ILE A 57 15.81 7.67 4.31
N PHE A 58 15.22 8.81 3.96
CA PHE A 58 15.05 9.23 2.57
C PHE A 58 16.41 9.38 1.87
N ALA A 59 17.36 10.11 2.45
CA ALA A 59 18.70 10.28 1.88
C ALA A 59 19.37 8.92 1.60
N ARG A 60 19.28 7.98 2.54
CA ARG A 60 19.85 6.62 2.39
C ARG A 60 19.13 5.75 1.35
N LYS A 61 17.85 6.01 1.11
CA LYS A 61 17.01 5.20 0.20
C LYS A 61 16.83 5.82 -1.18
N ALA A 62 17.19 7.07 -1.38
CA ALA A 62 16.94 7.83 -2.61
C ALA A 62 17.38 7.06 -3.87
N ARG A 63 18.59 6.47 -3.87
CA ARG A 63 19.10 5.67 -4.99
C ARG A 63 18.29 4.40 -5.29
N SER A 64 17.55 3.90 -4.30
CA SER A 64 16.70 2.71 -4.46
C SER A 64 15.25 3.02 -4.83
N LEU A 65 14.90 4.30 -4.92
CA LEU A 65 13.57 4.74 -5.33
C LEU A 65 13.50 4.84 -6.86
N GLY A 66 12.56 4.11 -7.45
CA GLY A 66 12.37 4.13 -8.89
C GLY A 66 11.75 5.46 -9.37
N ARG A 67 11.99 5.82 -10.63
CA ARG A 67 11.47 7.05 -11.28
C ARG A 67 9.93 7.21 -11.21
N LYS A 68 9.20 6.11 -11.08
CA LYS A 68 7.72 6.11 -10.94
C LYS A 68 7.24 6.22 -9.49
N THR A 69 8.14 6.47 -8.53
CA THR A 69 7.76 6.62 -7.13
C THR A 69 7.10 7.98 -6.91
N ILE A 70 5.89 7.99 -6.39
CA ILE A 70 5.26 9.21 -5.88
C ILE A 70 5.92 9.54 -4.55
N LEU A 71 6.80 10.57 -4.55
CA LEU A 71 7.66 10.87 -3.41
C LEU A 71 6.85 11.22 -2.15
N SER A 72 5.82 12.05 -2.27
CA SER A 72 4.95 12.40 -1.15
C SER A 72 4.24 11.19 -0.54
N GLY A 73 3.74 10.27 -1.37
CA GLY A 73 3.15 9.02 -0.90
C GLY A 73 4.16 8.10 -0.19
N TRP A 74 5.41 8.07 -0.66
CA TRP A 74 6.49 7.34 -0.03
C TRP A 74 6.89 7.97 1.31
N LEU A 75 7.07 9.30 1.36
CA LEU A 75 7.40 10.05 2.58
C LEU A 75 6.31 9.94 3.64
N TYR A 76 5.04 10.05 3.23
CA TYR A 76 3.91 9.80 4.12
C TYR A 76 4.00 8.43 4.79
N GLN A 77 4.26 7.39 4.01
CA GLN A 77 4.38 6.02 4.53
C GLN A 77 5.61 5.85 5.42
N ALA A 78 6.74 6.47 5.06
CA ALA A 78 7.95 6.47 5.86
C ALA A 78 7.70 7.15 7.22
N ALA A 79 7.06 8.33 7.22
CA ALA A 79 6.71 9.06 8.43
C ALA A 79 5.82 8.23 9.36
N ARG A 80 4.75 7.64 8.83
CA ARG A 80 3.85 6.77 9.60
C ARG A 80 4.59 5.57 10.22
N LEU A 81 5.43 4.89 9.45
CA LEU A 81 6.20 3.75 9.95
C LEU A 81 7.22 4.15 11.00
N THR A 82 7.90 5.28 10.81
CA THR A 82 8.87 5.81 11.77
C THR A 82 8.18 6.21 13.07
N ALA A 83 7.04 6.91 12.98
CA ALA A 83 6.24 7.30 14.15
C ALA A 83 5.73 6.07 14.92
N ALA A 84 5.21 5.05 14.22
CA ALA A 84 4.77 3.82 14.86
C ALA A 84 5.93 3.04 15.54
N ASN A 85 7.14 3.09 14.98
CA ASN A 85 8.33 2.49 15.61
C ASN A 85 8.76 3.29 16.84
N PHE A 86 8.70 4.62 16.76
CA PHE A 86 8.98 5.52 17.88
C PHE A 86 8.04 5.24 19.06
N GLN A 87 6.73 5.21 18.82
CA GLN A 87 5.75 4.91 19.86
C GLN A 87 5.97 3.54 20.52
N ARG A 88 6.28 2.52 19.72
CA ARG A 88 6.59 1.18 20.27
C ARG A 88 7.86 1.18 21.12
N ALA A 89 8.88 1.95 20.75
CA ALA A 89 10.10 2.09 21.54
C ALA A 89 9.82 2.84 22.84
N GLU A 90 9.04 3.90 22.77
CA GLU A 90 8.64 4.71 23.94
C GLU A 90 7.79 3.90 24.92
N LEU A 91 6.79 3.15 24.45
CA LEU A 91 6.01 2.25 25.29
C LEU A 91 6.88 1.20 25.99
N ARG A 92 7.90 0.65 25.30
CA ARG A 92 8.85 -0.29 25.94
C ARG A 92 9.73 0.40 26.97
N ARG A 93 10.09 1.68 26.75
CA ARG A 93 10.85 2.48 27.71
C ARG A 93 10.02 2.75 28.96
N VAL A 94 8.82 3.31 28.77
CA VAL A 94 7.88 3.61 29.86
C VAL A 94 7.54 2.34 30.67
N ARG A 95 7.31 1.21 30.00
CA ARG A 95 7.02 -0.06 30.68
C ARG A 95 8.19 -0.51 31.56
N ARG A 96 9.43 -0.39 31.09
CA ARG A 96 10.63 -0.69 31.91
C ARG A 96 10.81 0.30 33.07
N GLU A 97 10.47 1.57 32.86
CA GLU A 97 10.51 2.61 33.89
C GLU A 97 9.35 2.46 34.90
N GLN A 98 8.17 2.01 34.46
CA GLN A 98 7.00 1.70 35.31
C GLN A 98 7.18 0.42 36.12
N GLU A 99 7.90 -0.56 35.63
CA GLU A 99 8.34 -1.70 36.43
C GLU A 99 9.30 -1.26 37.56
N ALA A 100 9.90 -0.04 37.43
CA ALA A 100 10.73 0.59 38.45
C ALA A 100 9.96 1.65 39.29
N PHE A 101 8.83 2.25 38.77
CA PHE A 101 8.05 3.30 39.47
C PHE A 101 6.61 3.35 38.95
N MET A 102 5.61 3.30 39.85
CA MET A 102 4.17 3.43 39.51
C MET A 102 3.75 4.91 39.36
N GLU A 103 2.94 5.13 38.33
CA GLU A 103 1.87 6.11 38.13
C GLU A 103 2.19 7.59 37.84
N SER A 104 1.76 8.08 36.67
CA SER A 104 1.06 9.38 36.55
C SER A 104 0.31 9.53 35.20
N SER A 105 -0.80 10.25 35.29
CA SER A 105 -1.91 10.38 34.33
C SER A 105 -1.59 11.25 33.11
N ARG A 106 -2.29 10.95 31.99
CA ARG A 106 -2.29 11.76 30.75
C ARG A 106 -3.47 12.72 30.75
N GLU A 107 -3.20 14.00 30.58
CA GLU A 107 -4.20 15.01 30.22
C GLU A 107 -4.36 15.10 28.70
N VAL A 108 -5.62 15.12 28.24
CA VAL A 108 -6.00 15.28 26.84
C VAL A 108 -6.61 16.66 26.65
N THR A 109 -6.00 17.48 25.80
CA THR A 109 -6.50 18.80 25.41
C THR A 109 -7.56 18.65 24.30
N GLN A 110 -8.72 19.26 24.50
CA GLN A 110 -9.83 19.28 23.54
C GLN A 110 -9.53 20.22 22.36
N ALA A 111 -9.56 19.66 21.16
CA ALA A 111 -9.56 20.39 19.89
C ALA A 111 -10.73 19.90 19.03
N ASP A 112 -11.15 20.70 18.07
CA ASP A 112 -12.27 20.52 17.12
C ASP A 112 -12.84 19.08 17.04
N THR A 113 -14.09 18.90 17.48
CA THR A 113 -14.68 17.58 17.76
C THR A 113 -14.55 16.58 16.60
N ALA A 114 -14.78 17.02 15.37
CA ALA A 114 -14.68 16.11 14.20
C ALA A 114 -13.25 15.72 13.84
N TRP A 115 -12.28 16.63 14.01
CA TRP A 115 -10.88 16.32 13.76
C TRP A 115 -10.28 15.46 14.86
N SER A 116 -10.62 15.72 16.13
CA SER A 116 -10.12 14.93 17.25
C SER A 116 -10.56 13.46 17.20
N GLU A 117 -11.73 13.17 16.64
CA GLU A 117 -12.20 11.80 16.41
C GLU A 117 -11.51 11.13 15.22
N LEU A 118 -11.27 11.87 14.13
CA LEU A 118 -10.71 11.33 12.89
C LEU A 118 -9.18 11.23 12.90
N ALA A 119 -8.49 12.20 13.54
CA ALA A 119 -7.03 12.28 13.50
C ALA A 119 -6.31 11.02 14.00
N PRO A 120 -6.70 10.41 15.14
CA PRO A 120 -6.06 9.19 15.61
C PRO A 120 -6.29 7.99 14.70
N LEU A 121 -7.39 7.99 13.93
CA LEU A 121 -7.78 6.89 13.06
C LEU A 121 -7.29 7.07 11.63
N LEU A 122 -6.96 8.30 11.24
CA LEU A 122 -6.66 8.65 9.85
C LEU A 122 -5.47 7.87 9.29
N ASP A 123 -4.35 7.88 9.99
CA ASP A 123 -3.12 7.27 9.49
C ASP A 123 -3.23 5.73 9.43
N ASP A 124 -3.98 5.13 10.35
CA ASP A 124 -4.32 3.69 10.29
C ASP A 124 -5.28 3.37 9.14
N ALA A 125 -6.28 4.20 8.90
CA ALA A 125 -7.21 4.05 7.79
C ALA A 125 -6.48 4.22 6.44
N MET A 126 -5.62 5.22 6.33
CA MET A 126 -4.76 5.45 5.16
C MET A 126 -3.81 4.28 4.90
N ALA A 127 -3.32 3.61 5.94
CA ALA A 127 -2.48 2.42 5.80
C ALA A 127 -3.20 1.23 5.15
N ARG A 128 -4.53 1.13 5.33
CA ARG A 128 -5.38 0.08 4.75
C ARG A 128 -5.77 0.36 3.30
N LEU A 129 -5.52 1.56 2.78
CA LEU A 129 -5.66 1.84 1.37
C LEU A 129 -4.57 1.16 0.55
N GLY A 130 -4.91 0.70 -0.64
CA GLY A 130 -3.92 0.31 -1.63
C GLY A 130 -3.00 1.48 -1.98
N ARG A 131 -1.77 1.20 -2.39
CA ARG A 131 -0.74 2.22 -2.67
C ARG A 131 -1.27 3.35 -3.56
N THR A 132 -1.87 3.02 -4.69
CA THR A 132 -2.33 4.01 -5.66
C THR A 132 -3.48 4.88 -5.15
N ASP A 133 -4.40 4.29 -4.35
CA ASP A 133 -5.52 5.03 -3.75
C ASP A 133 -5.01 5.97 -2.65
N ARG A 134 -4.04 5.52 -1.85
CA ARG A 134 -3.37 6.33 -0.84
C ARG A 134 -2.58 7.48 -1.46
N ASP A 135 -1.78 7.20 -2.50
CA ASP A 135 -1.01 8.23 -3.20
C ASP A 135 -1.94 9.29 -3.80
N ALA A 136 -3.11 8.90 -4.33
CA ALA A 136 -4.11 9.84 -4.83
C ALA A 136 -4.67 10.76 -3.72
N VAL A 137 -4.93 10.23 -2.52
CA VAL A 137 -5.39 11.03 -1.37
C VAL A 137 -4.30 11.97 -0.88
N VAL A 138 -3.04 11.48 -0.79
CA VAL A 138 -1.90 12.31 -0.35
C VAL A 138 -1.69 13.47 -1.32
N LEU A 139 -1.63 13.21 -2.63
CA LEU A 139 -1.48 14.25 -3.63
C LEU A 139 -2.63 15.27 -3.58
N ARG A 140 -3.87 14.82 -3.45
CA ARG A 140 -5.05 15.69 -3.50
C ARG A 140 -5.20 16.56 -2.26
N TYR A 141 -5.04 15.99 -1.05
CA TYR A 141 -5.41 16.65 0.20
C TYR A 141 -4.23 17.08 1.06
N PHE A 142 -3.09 16.42 0.99
CA PHE A 142 -1.89 16.81 1.74
C PHE A 142 -0.98 17.71 0.92
N GLU A 143 -0.96 17.55 -0.40
CA GLU A 143 -0.20 18.42 -1.32
C GLU A 143 -1.07 19.42 -2.07
N ASN A 144 -2.36 19.41 -1.84
CA ASN A 144 -3.33 20.35 -2.39
C ASN A 144 -3.37 20.39 -3.93
N LYS A 145 -3.00 19.28 -4.60
CA LYS A 145 -2.95 19.19 -6.07
C LYS A 145 -4.35 19.12 -6.68
N SER A 146 -4.53 19.73 -7.85
CA SER A 146 -5.72 19.57 -8.68
C SER A 146 -5.87 18.12 -9.16
N LEU A 147 -7.06 17.70 -9.57
CA LEU A 147 -7.28 16.36 -10.10
C LEU A 147 -6.48 16.08 -11.36
N GLN A 148 -6.25 17.11 -12.19
CA GLN A 148 -5.40 17.05 -13.37
C GLN A 148 -3.94 16.75 -12.98
N GLU A 149 -3.39 17.47 -11.99
CA GLU A 149 -2.03 17.23 -11.50
C GLU A 149 -1.90 15.86 -10.82
N VAL A 150 -2.92 15.43 -10.06
CA VAL A 150 -2.98 14.07 -9.50
C VAL A 150 -2.95 13.03 -10.61
N GLY A 151 -3.73 13.25 -11.69
CA GLY A 151 -3.73 12.39 -12.87
C GLY A 151 -2.34 12.31 -13.53
N THR A 152 -1.73 13.44 -13.76
CA THR A 152 -0.37 13.54 -14.33
C THR A 152 0.65 12.79 -13.46
N ALA A 153 0.64 13.03 -12.15
CA ALA A 153 1.55 12.37 -11.20
C ALA A 153 1.37 10.85 -11.15
N LEU A 154 0.12 10.38 -11.25
CA LEU A 154 -0.21 8.95 -11.25
C LEU A 154 -0.11 8.29 -12.63
N GLY A 155 0.21 9.04 -13.69
CA GLY A 155 0.26 8.55 -15.08
C GLY A 155 -1.11 8.12 -15.60
N VAL A 156 -2.18 8.84 -15.23
CA VAL A 156 -3.58 8.56 -15.65
C VAL A 156 -4.30 9.86 -16.01
N GLY A 157 -5.41 9.75 -16.76
CA GLY A 157 -6.24 10.92 -17.03
C GLY A 157 -6.98 11.43 -15.77
N GLU A 158 -7.35 12.72 -15.78
CA GLU A 158 -8.04 13.41 -14.67
C GLU A 158 -9.28 12.67 -14.19
N ARG A 159 -10.14 12.20 -15.09
CA ARG A 159 -11.35 11.43 -14.76
C ARG A 159 -11.03 10.14 -13.99
N THR A 160 -9.92 9.49 -14.33
CA THR A 160 -9.46 8.29 -13.61
C THR A 160 -8.91 8.66 -12.24
N ALA A 161 -8.18 9.77 -12.12
CA ALA A 161 -7.71 10.31 -10.85
C ALA A 161 -8.87 10.64 -9.93
N GLN A 162 -9.91 11.32 -10.43
CA GLN A 162 -11.14 11.63 -9.70
C GLN A 162 -11.81 10.35 -9.16
N LYS A 163 -11.99 9.33 -10.03
CA LYS A 163 -12.57 8.05 -9.61
C LYS A 163 -11.74 7.37 -8.51
N ARG A 164 -10.41 7.46 -8.58
CA ARG A 164 -9.51 6.90 -7.55
C ARG A 164 -9.66 7.62 -6.21
N VAL A 165 -9.65 8.97 -6.22
CA VAL A 165 -9.86 9.77 -5.02
C VAL A 165 -11.22 9.46 -4.39
N SER A 166 -12.31 9.46 -5.16
CA SER A 166 -13.65 9.16 -4.66
C SER A 166 -13.74 7.75 -4.07
N ARG A 167 -13.16 6.75 -4.73
CA ARG A 167 -13.09 5.37 -4.23
C ARG A 167 -12.27 5.27 -2.94
N ALA A 168 -11.17 6.01 -2.85
CA ALA A 168 -10.34 6.03 -1.65
C ALA A 168 -11.09 6.65 -0.46
N LEU A 169 -11.79 7.78 -0.65
CA LEU A 169 -12.63 8.39 0.38
C LEU A 169 -13.75 7.46 0.84
N GLU A 170 -14.40 6.74 -0.09
CA GLU A 170 -15.43 5.77 0.28
C GLU A 170 -14.87 4.59 1.09
N LYS A 171 -13.64 4.13 0.78
CA LYS A 171 -12.95 3.13 1.61
C LYS A 171 -12.63 3.68 3.00
N LEU A 172 -12.16 4.93 3.10
CA LEU A 172 -11.91 5.59 4.38
C LEU A 172 -13.20 5.70 5.19
N ARG A 173 -14.31 6.15 4.57
CA ARG A 173 -15.62 6.20 5.19
C ARG A 173 -16.02 4.86 5.83
N ARG A 174 -15.90 3.77 5.06
CA ARG A 174 -16.22 2.41 5.55
C ARG A 174 -15.34 2.00 6.73
N ILE A 175 -14.06 2.40 6.72
CA ILE A 175 -13.14 2.10 7.84
C ILE A 175 -13.54 2.89 9.08
N PHE A 176 -13.87 4.19 8.94
CA PHE A 176 -14.30 5.05 10.04
C PHE A 176 -15.64 4.59 10.62
N THR A 177 -16.62 4.25 9.77
CA THR A 177 -17.90 3.70 10.22
C THR A 177 -17.72 2.42 11.07
N LYS A 178 -16.80 1.52 10.67
CA LYS A 178 -16.45 0.33 11.47
C LYS A 178 -15.79 0.65 12.82
N ARG A 179 -15.29 1.85 12.99
CA ARG A 179 -14.70 2.37 14.25
C ARG A 179 -15.67 3.25 15.04
N GLY A 180 -16.95 3.32 14.62
CA GLY A 180 -17.99 4.09 15.29
C GLY A 180 -18.09 5.55 14.85
N VAL A 181 -17.25 6.02 13.92
CA VAL A 181 -17.30 7.39 13.42
C VAL A 181 -18.20 7.47 12.18
N VAL A 182 -19.34 8.11 12.33
CA VAL A 182 -20.30 8.34 11.24
C VAL A 182 -19.86 9.57 10.44
N SER A 183 -19.48 9.38 9.19
CA SER A 183 -18.98 10.46 8.34
C SER A 183 -19.36 10.22 6.86
N THR A 184 -19.47 11.31 6.11
CA THR A 184 -19.63 11.25 4.64
C THR A 184 -18.26 11.40 3.96
N PRO A 185 -18.10 10.95 2.70
CA PRO A 185 -16.86 11.20 1.96
C PRO A 185 -16.51 12.68 1.85
N ALA A 186 -17.52 13.56 1.74
CA ALA A 186 -17.33 15.00 1.68
C ALA A 186 -16.80 15.58 3.01
N MET A 187 -17.36 15.13 4.15
CA MET A 187 -16.86 15.52 5.47
C MET A 187 -15.41 15.05 5.67
N ILE A 188 -15.10 13.81 5.32
CA ILE A 188 -13.72 13.28 5.40
C ILE A 188 -12.78 14.13 4.55
N ALA A 189 -13.16 14.44 3.31
CA ALA A 189 -12.38 15.28 2.42
C ALA A 189 -12.13 16.67 3.01
N GLY A 190 -13.17 17.32 3.52
CA GLY A 190 -13.10 18.64 4.14
C GLY A 190 -12.21 18.67 5.37
N VAL A 191 -12.40 17.71 6.28
CA VAL A 191 -11.62 17.61 7.52
C VAL A 191 -10.15 17.30 7.23
N ILE A 192 -9.84 16.40 6.29
CA ILE A 192 -8.46 16.13 5.87
C ILE A 192 -7.86 17.39 5.24
N SER A 193 -8.58 18.06 4.33
CA SER A 193 -8.08 19.25 3.63
C SER A 193 -7.72 20.39 4.60
N ALA A 194 -8.55 20.59 5.63
CA ALA A 194 -8.35 21.66 6.61
C ALA A 194 -7.21 21.37 7.61
N ASN A 195 -7.00 20.10 7.98
CA ASN A 195 -6.18 19.75 9.15
C ASN A 195 -5.00 18.82 8.84
N SER A 196 -4.87 18.32 7.60
CA SER A 196 -3.87 17.29 7.28
C SER A 196 -2.43 17.78 7.31
N VAL A 197 -2.20 19.07 7.06
CA VAL A 197 -0.87 19.65 6.96
C VAL A 197 -0.75 20.87 7.88
N GLN A 198 0.14 20.77 8.86
CA GLN A 198 0.47 21.83 9.81
C GLN A 198 1.84 22.45 9.47
N ALA A 199 2.08 23.65 9.97
CA ALA A 199 3.36 24.32 9.82
C ALA A 199 4.46 23.52 10.54
N ALA A 200 5.59 23.30 9.86
CA ALA A 200 6.78 22.78 10.48
C ALA A 200 7.67 23.94 10.97
N PRO A 201 8.46 23.77 12.03
CA PRO A 201 9.42 24.79 12.47
C PRO A 201 10.40 25.15 11.34
N THR A 202 10.64 26.44 11.13
CA THR A 202 11.45 26.94 10.00
C THR A 202 12.91 26.47 10.06
N VAL A 203 13.46 26.33 11.26
CA VAL A 203 14.82 25.87 11.47
C VAL A 203 15.00 24.36 11.20
N LEU A 204 13.92 23.59 11.24
CA LEU A 204 13.97 22.14 11.09
C LEU A 204 14.49 21.71 9.70
N ALA A 205 14.11 22.43 8.64
CA ALA A 205 14.56 22.12 7.28
C ALA A 205 16.09 22.28 7.11
N THR A 206 16.66 23.32 7.65
CA THR A 206 18.12 23.57 7.59
C THR A 206 18.89 22.55 8.42
N THR A 207 18.39 22.22 9.62
CA THR A 207 18.98 21.19 10.47
C THR A 207 18.94 19.80 9.79
N ILE A 208 17.84 19.43 9.16
CA ILE A 208 17.71 18.18 8.42
C ILE A 208 18.71 18.11 7.27
N SER A 209 18.82 19.18 6.46
CA SER A 209 19.75 19.20 5.33
C SER A 209 21.21 19.04 5.77
N ALA A 210 21.60 19.72 6.85
CA ALA A 210 22.93 19.61 7.43
C ALA A 210 23.22 18.21 8.01
N THR A 211 22.27 17.62 8.74
CA THR A 211 22.48 16.32 9.39
C THR A 211 22.39 15.14 8.45
N ALA A 212 21.47 15.16 7.47
CA ALA A 212 21.29 14.05 6.55
C ALA A 212 22.43 13.89 5.54
N LEU A 213 23.06 15.00 5.12
CA LEU A 213 24.11 15.00 4.11
C LEU A 213 25.52 14.97 4.71
N LYS A 214 25.76 15.73 5.77
CA LYS A 214 27.12 15.89 6.34
C LYS A 214 27.43 14.89 7.46
N GLY A 215 26.47 14.05 7.87
CA GLY A 215 26.69 13.09 8.95
C GLY A 215 27.02 13.73 10.31
N SER A 216 26.74 15.04 10.45
CA SER A 216 26.94 15.75 11.69
C SER A 216 26.10 15.12 12.81
N ALA A 217 26.56 15.21 14.05
CA ALA A 217 26.08 14.48 15.22
C ALA A 217 24.56 14.31 15.28
N VAL A 218 24.10 13.18 14.77
CA VAL A 218 22.71 12.74 14.91
C VAL A 218 22.56 12.14 16.30
N ALA A 219 21.56 12.55 17.07
CA ALA A 219 21.30 11.98 18.39
C ALA A 219 21.18 10.45 18.29
N GLY A 220 21.72 9.72 19.26
CA GLY A 220 21.72 8.26 19.27
C GLY A 220 20.30 7.65 19.18
N SER A 221 19.31 8.34 19.74
CA SER A 221 17.89 8.01 19.62
C SER A 221 17.40 8.03 18.16
N THR A 222 17.73 9.08 17.42
CA THR A 222 17.37 9.23 16.00
C THR A 222 18.04 8.14 15.14
N LEU A 223 19.31 7.79 15.41
CA LEU A 223 19.98 6.70 14.69
C LEU A 223 19.35 5.34 14.97
N THR A 224 18.93 5.08 16.19
CA THR A 224 18.22 3.86 16.57
C THR A 224 16.86 3.79 15.86
N LEU A 225 16.16 4.91 15.78
CA LEU A 225 14.88 5.03 15.06
C LEU A 225 15.05 4.79 13.56
N VAL A 226 16.09 5.37 12.95
CA VAL A 226 16.43 5.15 11.53
C VAL A 226 16.71 3.67 11.27
N LYS A 227 17.55 3.02 12.07
CA LYS A 227 17.87 1.59 11.92
C LYS A 227 16.61 0.72 12.06
N GLY A 228 15.80 0.96 13.09
CA GLY A 228 14.56 0.22 13.33
C GLY A 228 13.55 0.37 12.19
N THR A 229 13.42 1.57 11.62
CA THR A 229 12.50 1.83 10.51
C THR A 229 12.99 1.20 9.20
N LEU A 230 14.29 1.29 8.91
CA LEU A 230 14.87 0.63 7.74
C LEU A 230 14.67 -0.88 7.80
N HIS A 231 14.86 -1.49 8.97
CA HIS A 231 14.60 -2.92 9.18
C HIS A 231 13.12 -3.26 8.95
N ALA A 232 12.20 -2.49 9.53
CA ALA A 232 10.76 -2.68 9.33
C ALA A 232 10.33 -2.56 7.86
N MET A 233 10.90 -1.59 7.11
CA MET A 233 10.65 -1.44 5.68
C MET A 233 11.13 -2.65 4.87
N THR A 234 12.27 -3.21 5.23
CA THR A 234 12.83 -4.40 4.57
C THR A 234 11.99 -5.64 4.84
N TRP A 235 11.59 -5.85 6.08
CA TRP A 235 10.70 -6.95 6.46
C TRP A 235 9.34 -6.90 5.76
N MET A 236 8.79 -5.70 5.56
CA MET A 236 7.54 -5.54 4.83
C MET A 236 7.67 -5.94 3.36
N LYS A 237 8.78 -5.62 2.70
CA LYS A 237 9.07 -6.08 1.32
C LYS A 237 9.17 -7.60 1.25
N ILE A 238 9.87 -8.22 2.19
CA ILE A 238 10.03 -9.70 2.26
C ILE A 238 8.66 -10.38 2.44
N LYS A 239 7.80 -9.88 3.32
CA LYS A 239 6.45 -10.41 3.52
C LYS A 239 5.59 -10.35 2.26
N ILE A 240 5.67 -9.25 1.50
CA ILE A 240 4.92 -9.10 0.24
C ILE A 240 5.43 -10.10 -0.80
N VAL A 241 6.75 -10.25 -0.94
CA VAL A 241 7.35 -11.22 -1.88
C VAL A 241 6.98 -12.66 -1.49
N ALA A 242 7.07 -13.00 -0.21
CA ALA A 242 6.68 -14.31 0.29
C ALA A 242 5.19 -14.61 0.07
N ALA A 243 4.30 -13.62 0.29
CA ALA A 243 2.87 -13.77 0.03
C ALA A 243 2.58 -13.97 -1.45
N MET A 244 3.26 -13.24 -2.35
CA MET A 244 3.13 -13.43 -3.79
C MET A 244 3.63 -14.82 -4.24
N ALA A 245 4.77 -15.27 -3.73
CA ALA A 245 5.30 -16.61 -4.01
C ALA A 245 4.34 -17.71 -3.53
N ALA A 246 3.79 -17.58 -2.34
CA ALA A 246 2.78 -18.51 -1.82
C ALA A 246 1.52 -18.54 -2.67
N SER A 247 1.04 -17.38 -3.14
CA SER A 247 -0.12 -17.29 -4.03
C SER A 247 0.14 -17.95 -5.39
N MET A 248 1.34 -17.82 -5.94
CA MET A 248 1.73 -18.50 -7.18
C MET A 248 1.77 -20.03 -7.01
N LEU A 249 2.30 -20.53 -5.89
CA LEU A 249 2.34 -21.96 -5.58
C LEU A 249 0.94 -22.55 -5.44
N VAL A 250 0.03 -21.86 -4.73
CA VAL A 250 -1.38 -22.29 -4.61
C VAL A 250 -2.08 -22.28 -5.97
N GLY A 251 -1.84 -21.24 -6.79
CA GLY A 251 -2.37 -21.16 -8.16
C GLY A 251 -1.86 -22.30 -9.06
N ALA A 252 -0.58 -22.62 -9.00
CA ALA A 252 0.01 -23.74 -9.75
C ALA A 252 -0.55 -25.11 -9.30
N ALA A 253 -0.68 -25.33 -7.99
CA ALA A 253 -1.30 -26.54 -7.44
C ALA A 253 -2.77 -26.68 -7.86
N GLY A 254 -3.53 -25.57 -7.83
CA GLY A 254 -4.93 -25.54 -8.32
C GLY A 254 -5.05 -25.86 -9.79
N ALA A 255 -4.14 -25.33 -10.63
CA ALA A 255 -4.10 -25.64 -12.05
C ALA A 255 -3.76 -27.14 -12.32
N HIS A 256 -2.81 -27.72 -11.58
CA HIS A 256 -2.49 -29.14 -11.66
C HIS A 256 -3.67 -30.04 -11.30
N ILE A 257 -4.41 -29.70 -10.23
CA ILE A 257 -5.61 -30.43 -9.82
C ILE A 257 -6.71 -30.31 -10.89
N ALA A 258 -6.93 -29.13 -11.45
CA ALA A 258 -7.92 -28.91 -12.51
C ALA A 258 -7.58 -29.69 -13.79
N ILE A 259 -6.31 -29.74 -14.20
CA ILE A 259 -5.84 -30.50 -15.35
C ILE A 259 -6.00 -32.02 -15.10
N ALA A 260 -5.64 -32.50 -13.91
CA ALA A 260 -5.81 -33.90 -13.54
C ALA A 260 -7.30 -34.31 -13.54
N HIS A 261 -8.20 -33.48 -13.01
CA HIS A 261 -9.65 -33.69 -13.06
C HIS A 261 -10.21 -33.69 -14.49
N HIS A 262 -9.68 -32.80 -15.36
CA HIS A 262 -10.09 -32.76 -16.76
C HIS A 262 -9.63 -34.03 -17.52
N HIS A 263 -8.41 -34.51 -17.27
CA HIS A 263 -7.88 -35.77 -17.84
C HIS A 263 -8.72 -36.99 -17.39
N HIS A 264 -9.06 -37.10 -16.12
CA HIS A 264 -9.90 -38.17 -15.60
C HIS A 264 -11.30 -38.19 -16.22
N ARG A 265 -11.91 -37.04 -16.42
CA ARG A 265 -13.24 -36.94 -17.10
C ARG A 265 -13.17 -37.31 -18.57
N TRP A 266 -12.06 -36.98 -19.24
CA TRP A 266 -11.90 -37.31 -20.67
C TRP A 266 -11.75 -38.80 -20.86
N HIS A 267 -10.96 -39.50 -20.05
CA HIS A 267 -10.80 -40.98 -20.11
C HIS A 267 -12.07 -41.73 -19.69
N ALA A 268 -12.83 -41.24 -18.71
CA ALA A 268 -14.10 -41.85 -18.31
C ALA A 268 -15.20 -41.71 -19.36
N GLY A 269 -15.18 -40.64 -20.17
CA GLY A 269 -16.16 -40.43 -21.25
C GLY A 269 -15.86 -41.29 -22.51
N HIS A 270 -14.64 -41.75 -22.73
CA HIS A 270 -14.27 -42.52 -23.90
C HIS A 270 -14.27 -44.05 -23.67
N SER A 271 -14.40 -44.51 -22.40
CA SER A 271 -14.54 -45.93 -22.10
C SER A 271 -15.98 -46.46 -22.25
N GLN A 272 -16.95 -45.63 -22.65
CA GLN A 272 -18.34 -46.03 -22.92
C GLN A 272 -18.72 -45.93 -24.41
N VAL A 273 -17.76 -46.05 -25.34
CA VAL A 273 -18.11 -46.34 -26.72
C VAL A 273 -18.33 -47.84 -26.79
N PRO A 274 -19.59 -48.34 -26.86
CA PRO A 274 -19.84 -49.74 -27.10
C PRO A 274 -19.21 -50.07 -28.45
N ALA A 275 -18.47 -51.18 -28.50
CA ALA A 275 -17.75 -51.64 -29.66
C ALA A 275 -18.69 -51.67 -30.87
N PHE A 276 -18.49 -50.80 -31.81
CA PHE A 276 -19.20 -50.75 -33.08
C PHE A 276 -18.93 -52.06 -33.88
N GLU A 277 -17.89 -52.79 -33.51
CA GLU A 277 -17.55 -54.11 -34.08
C GLU A 277 -18.53 -55.20 -33.64
N ASP A 278 -19.09 -55.18 -32.41
CA ASP A 278 -20.07 -56.20 -32.00
C ASP A 278 -21.41 -56.07 -32.72
N LYS A 279 -21.78 -54.87 -33.18
CA LYS A 279 -22.99 -54.70 -34.00
C LYS A 279 -22.84 -55.20 -35.42
N ILE A 280 -21.67 -55.13 -36.03
CA ILE A 280 -21.41 -55.64 -37.37
C ILE A 280 -21.30 -57.17 -37.33
N GLN A 281 -20.81 -57.75 -36.23
CA GLN A 281 -20.73 -59.20 -36.05
C GLN A 281 -22.13 -59.82 -35.88
N ALA A 282 -23.03 -59.18 -35.10
CA ALA A 282 -24.44 -59.60 -34.90
C ALA A 282 -25.29 -59.48 -36.17
N GLU A 283 -25.03 -58.53 -37.07
CA GLU A 283 -25.71 -58.40 -38.36
C GLU A 283 -25.17 -59.45 -39.41
N ARG A 284 -23.94 -59.92 -39.27
CA ARG A 284 -23.40 -60.95 -40.14
C ARG A 284 -23.89 -62.35 -39.79
N GLU A 285 -24.15 -62.67 -38.55
CA GLU A 285 -24.63 -63.98 -38.11
C GLU A 285 -26.17 -64.12 -38.15
N GLY A 286 -26.91 -63.01 -38.20
CA GLY A 286 -28.40 -63.02 -38.32
C GLY A 286 -28.95 -63.08 -39.75
N GLY A 287 -28.09 -63.02 -40.78
CA GLY A 287 -28.53 -62.78 -42.19
C GLY A 287 -28.67 -64.03 -43.08
N PHE A 288 -28.55 -65.28 -42.57
CA PHE A 288 -28.75 -66.50 -43.41
C PHE A 288 -29.63 -67.52 -42.67
N ALA A 289 -30.92 -67.22 -42.55
CA ALA A 289 -31.91 -68.21 -42.27
C ALA A 289 -33.26 -67.79 -42.90
N ASN A 290 -33.74 -68.60 -43.82
CA ASN A 290 -35.08 -68.62 -44.41
C ASN A 290 -35.39 -67.69 -45.60
N VAL A 291 -34.93 -68.14 -46.78
CA VAL A 291 -35.79 -68.08 -47.98
C VAL A 291 -36.20 -69.54 -48.32
N ALA A 292 -37.30 -69.97 -47.76
CA ALA A 292 -38.00 -71.15 -48.24
C ALA A 292 -38.79 -70.76 -49.50
N VAL A 293 -38.38 -71.29 -50.59
CA VAL A 293 -39.09 -71.21 -51.86
C VAL A 293 -40.39 -72.07 -51.77
N ASP A 294 -41.53 -71.46 -51.92
CA ASP A 294 -42.82 -72.15 -52.12
C ASP A 294 -43.05 -72.30 -53.62
N PRO A 295 -43.19 -73.52 -54.14
CA PRO A 295 -43.49 -73.78 -55.53
C PRO A 295 -44.95 -74.13 -55.70
N LYS A 296 -45.81 -73.16 -55.98
CA LYS A 296 -47.15 -73.33 -56.69
C LYS A 296 -47.79 -71.97 -56.85
N GLY A 297 -47.75 -71.34 -57.94
CA GLY A 297 -48.60 -71.46 -59.12
C GLY A 297 -49.93 -70.75 -58.99
N GLN A 298 -50.19 -69.87 -60.00
CA GLN A 298 -51.51 -69.35 -60.44
C GLN A 298 -52.09 -68.17 -59.66
N LYS A 299 -52.32 -67.07 -60.24
CA LYS A 299 -52.68 -66.50 -61.52
C LYS A 299 -52.24 -65.04 -61.56
#